data_ec3c33ed8996a072dbb4e95f92761226
#
_entry.id   ec3c33ed8996a072dbb4e95f92761226
#
_cell.length_a   1.000
_cell.length_b   1.000
_cell.length_c   1.000
_cell.angle_alpha   90.00
_cell.angle_beta   90.00
_cell.angle_gamma   90.00
#
_symmetry.space_group_name_H-M   'P 1'
#
loop_
_entity.id
_entity.type
_entity.pdbx_description
1 polymer ?
#
loop_
_entity_poly.entity_id
_entity_poly.type
_entity_poly.pdbx_seq_one_letter_code
_entity_poly.pdbx_strand_id
1 'polypeptide(L)'
;GTHIAQIHNIKDTKFNPLEISREQIIALRHKKFPTISDKKGQAMYDDIDLARRSLDSLGGIVECAVTNVPAGVGSPIFEGLENSIAQIVFGIPAVKGIEFGAGFQVASMLGSQNNDEFYVNEVGHVLTKTNNHGGILGGISSGMPIIFRVAFKPTPSIAQPQQTIDYGNLTNGVIEIKGRHDPCVVPRAVPCVEAAANIAILSHMLDYPNF
;
A
#
# COMPACT_ATOMS: atom_id res chain seq x y z
N GLY A 1 6.65 -8.37 0.97
CA GLY A 1 7.56 -7.22 0.80
C GLY A 1 6.82 -5.95 0.48
N THR A 2 7.42 -4.83 0.84
CA THR A 2 6.72 -3.54 0.80
C THR A 2 7.69 -2.46 0.38
N HIS A 3 7.25 -1.52 -0.46
CA HIS A 3 8.08 -0.39 -0.88
C HIS A 3 7.27 0.90 -1.02
N ILE A 4 7.99 2.03 -1.14
CA ILE A 4 7.42 3.34 -1.43
C ILE A 4 7.09 3.37 -2.92
N ALA A 5 5.81 3.29 -3.27
CA ALA A 5 5.36 3.32 -4.66
C ALA A 5 5.21 4.74 -5.22
N GLN A 6 4.97 5.73 -4.34
CA GLN A 6 4.84 7.13 -4.75
C GLN A 6 5.09 8.07 -3.57
N ILE A 7 5.78 9.17 -3.82
CA ILE A 7 5.77 10.37 -2.97
C ILE A 7 5.34 11.53 -3.85
N HIS A 8 4.32 12.27 -3.39
CA HIS A 8 3.74 13.41 -4.12
C HIS A 8 3.47 13.03 -5.59
N ASN A 9 4.16 13.63 -6.54
CA ASN A 9 3.97 13.36 -7.97
C ASN A 9 4.98 12.35 -8.56
N ILE A 10 5.95 11.89 -7.77
CA ILE A 10 7.01 10.99 -8.22
C ILE A 10 6.59 9.54 -7.93
N LYS A 11 6.49 8.73 -8.98
CA LYS A 11 6.11 7.32 -8.91
C LYS A 11 7.33 6.43 -9.12
N ASP A 12 7.44 5.40 -8.30
CA ASP A 12 8.43 4.31 -8.47
C ASP A 12 7.97 3.29 -9.52
N THR A 13 8.82 2.32 -9.79
CA THR A 13 8.47 1.09 -10.49
C THR A 13 7.55 0.25 -9.60
N LYS A 14 6.50 -0.33 -10.15
CA LYS A 14 5.62 -1.26 -9.44
C LYS A 14 6.23 -2.66 -9.36
N PHE A 15 5.77 -3.48 -8.43
CA PHE A 15 6.02 -4.92 -8.49
C PHE A 15 5.49 -5.52 -9.81
N ASN A 16 6.18 -6.55 -10.31
CA ASN A 16 5.59 -7.40 -11.34
C ASN A 16 4.43 -8.19 -10.71
N PRO A 17 3.18 -8.01 -11.18
CA PRO A 17 2.04 -8.63 -10.52
C PRO A 17 2.00 -10.16 -10.63
N LEU A 18 2.76 -10.74 -11.55
CA LEU A 18 2.76 -12.19 -11.78
C LEU A 18 3.90 -12.89 -11.04
N GLU A 19 5.02 -12.20 -10.84
CA GLU A 19 6.23 -12.80 -10.28
C GLU A 19 7.00 -11.80 -9.44
N ILE A 20 7.20 -12.14 -8.17
CA ILE A 20 7.96 -11.34 -7.21
C ILE A 20 8.95 -12.27 -6.52
N SER A 21 10.24 -12.05 -6.75
CA SER A 21 11.26 -12.91 -6.16
C SER A 21 11.51 -12.62 -4.69
N ARG A 22 11.92 -13.64 -3.96
CA ARG A 22 12.32 -13.51 -2.56
C ARG A 22 13.50 -12.54 -2.39
N GLU A 23 14.44 -12.57 -3.33
CA GLU A 23 15.63 -11.71 -3.36
C GLU A 23 15.23 -10.24 -3.47
N GLN A 24 14.23 -9.92 -4.30
CA GLN A 24 13.69 -8.57 -4.43
C GLN A 24 13.08 -8.09 -3.10
N ILE A 25 12.29 -8.92 -2.43
CA ILE A 25 11.70 -8.62 -1.12
C ILE A 25 12.80 -8.37 -0.08
N ILE A 26 13.80 -9.24 -0.01
CA ILE A 26 14.93 -9.11 0.93
C ILE A 26 15.71 -7.82 0.65
N ALA A 27 16.00 -7.54 -0.61
CA ALA A 27 16.72 -6.33 -1.01
C ALA A 27 15.97 -5.04 -0.56
N LEU A 28 14.65 -5.00 -0.71
CA LEU A 28 13.83 -3.87 -0.24
C LEU A 28 13.88 -3.69 1.28
N ARG A 29 13.83 -4.78 2.05
CA ARG A 29 13.89 -4.75 3.52
C ARG A 29 15.20 -4.16 4.07
N HIS A 30 16.30 -4.31 3.33
CA HIS A 30 17.60 -3.76 3.72
C HIS A 30 17.78 -2.28 3.34
N LYS A 31 16.88 -1.68 2.56
CA LYS A 31 16.95 -0.27 2.19
C LYS A 31 16.39 0.62 3.28
N LYS A 32 17.11 1.69 3.63
CA LYS A 32 16.59 2.75 4.52
C LYS A 32 15.44 3.53 3.89
N PHE A 33 15.45 3.64 2.56
CA PHE A 33 14.39 4.26 1.76
C PHE A 33 13.98 3.24 0.69
N PRO A 34 13.02 2.34 1.00
CA PRO A 34 12.73 1.19 0.16
C PRO A 34 11.95 1.61 -1.09
N THR A 35 12.66 1.71 -2.21
CA THR A 35 12.13 1.87 -3.57
C THR A 35 12.74 0.79 -4.47
N ILE A 36 12.02 0.39 -5.51
CA ILE A 36 12.51 -0.57 -6.51
C ILE A 36 13.58 0.12 -7.36
N SER A 37 13.31 1.36 -7.81
CA SER A 37 14.27 2.18 -8.57
C SER A 37 15.01 3.16 -7.66
N ASP A 38 16.32 2.98 -7.50
CA ASP A 38 17.14 3.89 -6.70
C ASP A 38 17.11 5.33 -7.23
N LYS A 39 17.07 5.50 -8.56
CA LYS A 39 16.93 6.83 -9.19
C LYS A 39 15.63 7.52 -8.79
N LYS A 40 14.52 6.79 -8.76
CA LYS A 40 13.22 7.33 -8.31
C LYS A 40 13.23 7.59 -6.81
N GLY A 41 13.84 6.69 -6.04
CA GLY A 41 14.03 6.87 -4.61
C GLY A 41 14.78 8.15 -4.26
N GLN A 42 15.88 8.45 -4.97
CA GLN A 42 16.61 9.68 -4.77
C GLN A 42 15.76 10.93 -5.10
N ALA A 43 15.04 10.91 -6.22
CA ALA A 43 14.15 12.02 -6.59
C ALA A 43 13.03 12.25 -5.55
N MET A 44 12.44 11.16 -4.99
CA MET A 44 11.46 11.26 -3.91
C MET A 44 12.08 11.86 -2.63
N TYR A 45 13.30 11.45 -2.30
CA TYR A 45 14.01 11.97 -1.13
C TYR A 45 14.29 13.47 -1.27
N ASP A 46 14.70 13.91 -2.46
CA ASP A 46 14.95 15.32 -2.76
C ASP A 46 13.67 16.17 -2.67
N ASP A 47 12.52 15.62 -3.12
CA ASP A 47 11.21 16.28 -3.04
C ASP A 47 10.75 16.42 -1.58
N ILE A 48 10.97 15.39 -0.74
CA ILE A 48 10.72 15.47 0.70
C ILE A 48 11.58 16.55 1.37
N ASP A 49 12.88 16.66 0.99
CA ASP A 49 13.76 17.69 1.55
C ASP A 49 13.32 19.10 1.11
N LEU A 50 12.84 19.25 -0.12
CA LEU A 50 12.26 20.50 -0.61
C LEU A 50 11.01 20.88 0.20
N ALA A 51 10.10 19.98 0.41
CA ALA A 51 8.88 20.20 1.23
C ALA A 51 9.27 20.61 2.67
N ARG A 52 10.24 19.90 3.28
CA ARG A 52 10.76 20.23 4.61
C ARG A 52 11.29 21.66 4.70
N ARG A 53 12.08 22.10 3.69
CA ARG A 53 12.60 23.47 3.63
C ARG A 53 11.52 24.52 3.40
N SER A 54 10.42 24.14 2.74
CA SER A 54 9.25 24.98 2.53
C SER A 54 8.28 24.94 3.72
N LEU A 55 8.64 24.31 4.85
CA LEU A 55 7.82 24.15 6.05
C LEU A 55 6.49 23.42 5.79
N ASP A 56 6.48 22.52 4.81
CA ASP A 56 5.33 21.76 4.34
C ASP A 56 5.55 20.24 4.48
N SER A 57 4.58 19.44 4.06
CA SER A 57 4.62 17.99 4.12
C SER A 57 4.04 17.34 2.87
N LEU A 58 4.48 16.11 2.58
CA LEU A 58 4.06 15.33 1.43
C LEU A 58 3.35 14.04 1.88
N GLY A 59 2.33 13.66 1.12
CA GLY A 59 1.74 12.34 1.17
C GLY A 59 2.37 11.42 0.13
N GLY A 60 1.88 10.17 0.08
CA GLY A 60 2.32 9.21 -0.92
C GLY A 60 1.61 7.88 -0.81
N ILE A 61 2.15 6.89 -1.49
CA ILE A 61 1.59 5.54 -1.61
C ILE A 61 2.66 4.51 -1.25
N VAL A 62 2.26 3.55 -0.45
CA VAL A 62 3.02 2.32 -0.17
C VAL A 62 2.40 1.18 -0.96
N GLU A 63 3.18 0.40 -1.71
CA GLU A 63 2.75 -0.84 -2.34
C GLU A 63 3.28 -2.03 -1.53
N CYS A 64 2.39 -2.98 -1.27
CA CYS A 64 2.70 -4.22 -0.55
C CYS A 64 2.38 -5.41 -1.45
N ALA A 65 3.28 -6.40 -1.42
CA ALA A 65 3.09 -7.68 -2.08
C ALA A 65 3.34 -8.82 -1.09
N VAL A 66 2.43 -9.79 -1.05
CA VAL A 66 2.58 -11.02 -0.27
C VAL A 66 2.56 -12.20 -1.23
N THR A 67 3.61 -13.02 -1.15
CA THR A 67 3.80 -14.19 -2.02
C THR A 67 3.67 -15.48 -1.22
N ASN A 68 3.45 -16.60 -1.91
CA ASN A 68 3.34 -17.93 -1.32
C ASN A 68 2.17 -18.10 -0.34
N VAL A 69 1.10 -17.34 -0.53
CA VAL A 69 -0.18 -17.62 0.15
C VAL A 69 -0.88 -18.71 -0.66
N PRO A 70 -1.21 -19.87 -0.06
CA PRO A 70 -1.94 -20.91 -0.77
C PRO A 70 -3.28 -20.39 -1.31
N ALA A 71 -3.75 -20.94 -2.43
CA ALA A 71 -5.12 -20.69 -2.88
C ALA A 71 -6.12 -21.25 -1.85
N GLY A 72 -7.21 -20.52 -1.60
CA GLY A 72 -8.26 -20.94 -0.69
C GLY A 72 -8.23 -20.34 0.71
N VAL A 73 -7.23 -19.52 1.04
CA VAL A 73 -7.17 -18.80 2.33
C VAL A 73 -8.08 -17.58 2.27
N GLY A 74 -8.88 -17.39 3.32
CA GLY A 74 -9.84 -16.30 3.42
C GLY A 74 -11.28 -16.78 3.51
N SER A 75 -12.22 -15.87 3.41
CA SER A 75 -13.65 -16.12 3.56
C SER A 75 -14.44 -15.26 2.57
N PRO A 76 -15.63 -15.68 2.13
CA PRO A 76 -16.45 -14.84 1.26
C PRO A 76 -17.09 -13.66 2.01
N ILE A 77 -17.48 -12.64 1.24
CA ILE A 77 -18.30 -11.49 1.66
C ILE A 77 -17.60 -10.65 2.75
N PHE A 78 -18.08 -10.71 4.01
CA PHE A 78 -17.72 -9.72 5.04
C PHE A 78 -16.39 -9.99 5.74
N GLU A 79 -15.91 -11.21 5.74
CA GLU A 79 -14.66 -11.62 6.36
C GLU A 79 -13.60 -12.03 5.34
N GLY A 80 -13.69 -11.45 4.13
CA GLY A 80 -12.70 -11.68 3.09
C GLY A 80 -11.33 -11.11 3.42
N LEU A 81 -10.29 -11.61 2.74
CA LEU A 81 -8.93 -11.11 2.90
C LEU A 81 -8.81 -9.62 2.66
N GLU A 82 -9.50 -9.07 1.64
CA GLU A 82 -9.51 -7.64 1.36
C GLU A 82 -10.10 -6.84 2.52
N ASN A 83 -11.19 -7.33 3.12
CA ASN A 83 -11.83 -6.70 4.28
C ASN A 83 -10.89 -6.68 5.49
N SER A 84 -10.28 -7.82 5.81
CA SER A 84 -9.38 -7.96 6.96
C SER A 84 -8.11 -7.12 6.80
N ILE A 85 -7.50 -7.14 5.62
CA ILE A 85 -6.34 -6.29 5.31
C ILE A 85 -6.73 -4.81 5.43
N ALA A 86 -7.85 -4.40 4.82
CA ALA A 86 -8.31 -3.02 4.84
C ALA A 86 -8.62 -2.55 6.27
N GLN A 87 -9.27 -3.38 7.08
CA GLN A 87 -9.60 -3.06 8.48
C GLN A 87 -8.35 -2.73 9.29
N ILE A 88 -7.31 -3.57 9.19
CA ILE A 88 -6.05 -3.35 9.93
C ILE A 88 -5.30 -2.15 9.36
N VAL A 89 -5.23 -2.03 8.04
CA VAL A 89 -4.54 -0.93 7.35
C VAL A 89 -5.15 0.43 7.69
N PHE A 90 -6.48 0.56 7.75
CA PHE A 90 -7.13 1.80 8.17
C PHE A 90 -6.90 2.15 9.65
N GLY A 91 -6.44 1.21 10.46
CA GLY A 91 -5.94 1.48 11.81
C GLY A 91 -4.59 2.20 11.85
N ILE A 92 -3.85 2.23 10.74
CA ILE A 92 -2.57 2.95 10.65
C ILE A 92 -2.86 4.45 10.48
N PRO A 93 -2.30 5.34 11.32
CA PRO A 93 -2.50 6.77 11.20
C PRO A 93 -2.14 7.31 9.82
N ALA A 94 -2.87 8.30 9.35
CA ALA A 94 -2.74 8.99 8.06
C ALA A 94 -3.19 8.19 6.83
N VAL A 95 -3.60 6.94 6.95
CA VAL A 95 -4.20 6.19 5.84
C VAL A 95 -5.51 6.85 5.39
N LYS A 96 -5.70 6.96 4.07
CA LYS A 96 -6.88 7.55 3.42
C LYS A 96 -7.45 6.70 2.30
N GLY A 97 -6.77 5.64 1.88
CA GLY A 97 -7.27 4.76 0.85
C GLY A 97 -6.45 3.49 0.74
N ILE A 98 -7.10 2.46 0.24
CA ILE A 98 -6.49 1.19 -0.13
C ILE A 98 -7.08 0.74 -1.47
N GLU A 99 -6.26 0.10 -2.31
CA GLU A 99 -6.72 -0.55 -3.54
C GLU A 99 -5.96 -1.85 -3.76
N PHE A 100 -6.63 -2.85 -4.33
CA PHE A 100 -6.08 -4.16 -4.62
C PHE A 100 -5.92 -4.38 -6.13
N GLY A 101 -4.86 -5.07 -6.54
CA GLY A 101 -4.60 -5.39 -7.94
C GLY A 101 -4.61 -4.18 -8.87
N ALA A 102 -5.48 -4.16 -9.88
CA ALA A 102 -5.65 -3.03 -10.79
C ALA A 102 -6.29 -1.80 -10.10
N GLY A 103 -6.91 -1.99 -8.91
CA GLY A 103 -7.45 -0.91 -8.10
C GLY A 103 -8.53 -0.12 -8.82
N PHE A 104 -8.52 1.21 -8.70
CA PHE A 104 -9.52 2.07 -9.34
C PHE A 104 -9.53 2.01 -10.88
N GLN A 105 -8.47 1.46 -11.51
CA GLN A 105 -8.45 1.30 -12.97
C GLN A 105 -9.52 0.34 -13.48
N VAL A 106 -10.01 -0.60 -12.64
CA VAL A 106 -11.06 -1.54 -13.03
C VAL A 106 -12.34 -0.83 -13.51
N ALA A 107 -12.61 0.37 -12.99
CA ALA A 107 -13.80 1.14 -13.36
C ALA A 107 -13.84 1.57 -14.84
N SER A 108 -12.69 1.58 -15.51
CA SER A 108 -12.55 1.91 -16.94
C SER A 108 -12.27 0.69 -17.82
N MET A 109 -12.23 -0.52 -17.25
CA MET A 109 -11.95 -1.76 -17.99
C MET A 109 -13.24 -2.44 -18.43
N LEU A 110 -13.18 -3.11 -19.56
CA LEU A 110 -14.21 -4.09 -19.95
C LEU A 110 -14.02 -5.38 -19.14
N GLY A 111 -15.07 -6.14 -18.90
CA GLY A 111 -15.00 -7.42 -18.20
C GLY A 111 -13.97 -8.38 -18.81
N SER A 112 -13.91 -8.46 -20.14
CA SER A 112 -12.91 -9.26 -20.86
C SER A 112 -11.45 -8.79 -20.67
N GLN A 113 -11.24 -7.54 -20.32
CA GLN A 113 -9.91 -6.98 -20.02
C GLN A 113 -9.54 -7.14 -18.56
N ASN A 114 -10.54 -7.10 -17.66
CA ASN A 114 -10.33 -7.22 -16.24
C ASN A 114 -10.19 -8.67 -15.78
N ASN A 115 -10.83 -9.61 -16.46
CA ASN A 115 -10.75 -11.02 -16.10
C ASN A 115 -9.32 -11.54 -16.21
N ASP A 116 -8.87 -12.21 -15.15
CA ASP A 116 -7.58 -12.88 -15.11
C ASP A 116 -7.75 -14.31 -15.61
N GLU A 117 -7.29 -14.59 -16.84
CA GLU A 117 -7.42 -15.91 -17.46
C GLU A 117 -6.56 -16.94 -16.72
N PHE A 118 -7.16 -18.01 -16.22
CA PHE A 118 -6.46 -19.12 -15.60
C PHE A 118 -5.79 -20.03 -16.65
N TYR A 119 -4.64 -20.57 -16.27
CA TYR A 119 -3.97 -21.63 -17.03
C TYR A 119 -3.20 -22.56 -16.09
N VAL A 120 -2.89 -23.75 -16.58
CA VAL A 120 -2.03 -24.71 -15.88
C VAL A 120 -0.65 -24.69 -16.54
N ASN A 121 0.40 -24.44 -15.76
CA ASN A 121 1.77 -24.45 -16.27
C ASN A 121 2.29 -25.89 -16.46
N GLU A 122 3.53 -26.02 -17.00
CA GLU A 122 4.14 -27.31 -17.34
C GLU A 122 4.35 -28.25 -16.12
N VAL A 123 4.38 -27.68 -14.90
CA VAL A 123 4.57 -28.45 -13.64
C VAL A 123 3.24 -28.67 -12.90
N GLY A 124 2.09 -28.32 -13.51
CA GLY A 124 0.77 -28.58 -12.96
C GLY A 124 0.24 -27.52 -12.01
N HIS A 125 0.89 -26.36 -11.88
CA HIS A 125 0.39 -25.28 -11.05
C HIS A 125 -0.65 -24.44 -11.81
N VAL A 126 -1.73 -24.08 -11.12
CA VAL A 126 -2.75 -23.15 -11.60
C VAL A 126 -2.29 -21.72 -11.36
N LEU A 127 -2.21 -20.95 -12.43
CA LEU A 127 -1.77 -19.55 -12.43
C LEU A 127 -2.73 -18.71 -13.27
N THR A 128 -2.56 -17.38 -13.25
CA THR A 128 -3.30 -16.46 -14.12
C THR A 128 -2.34 -15.70 -15.05
N LYS A 129 -2.82 -15.34 -16.26
CA LYS A 129 -2.03 -14.59 -17.24
C LYS A 129 -1.85 -13.11 -16.86
N THR A 130 -2.78 -12.58 -16.08
CA THR A 130 -2.77 -11.24 -15.49
C THR A 130 -3.08 -11.38 -14.00
N ASN A 131 -3.00 -10.31 -13.22
CA ASN A 131 -3.35 -10.31 -11.80
C ASN A 131 -4.09 -9.01 -11.44
N ASN A 132 -5.15 -8.71 -12.21
CA ASN A 132 -5.97 -7.52 -12.00
C ASN A 132 -6.73 -7.57 -10.67
N HIS A 133 -7.13 -8.78 -10.23
CA HIS A 133 -7.76 -9.01 -8.92
C HIS A 133 -6.78 -8.88 -7.73
N GLY A 134 -5.47 -8.80 -7.99
CA GLY A 134 -4.46 -8.64 -6.92
C GLY A 134 -4.32 -9.82 -5.98
N GLY A 135 -4.51 -11.05 -6.47
CA GLY A 135 -4.33 -12.29 -5.71
C GLY A 135 -5.53 -12.71 -4.86
N ILE A 136 -6.65 -11.97 -4.91
CA ILE A 136 -7.85 -12.24 -4.11
C ILE A 136 -9.08 -12.22 -5.01
N LEU A 137 -9.88 -13.28 -4.96
CA LEU A 137 -11.15 -13.42 -5.68
C LEU A 137 -12.26 -13.79 -4.71
N GLY A 138 -13.29 -12.97 -4.63
CA GLY A 138 -14.42 -13.19 -3.73
C GLY A 138 -14.03 -13.24 -2.24
N GLY A 139 -12.96 -12.55 -1.85
CA GLY A 139 -12.41 -12.54 -0.49
C GLY A 139 -11.43 -13.67 -0.18
N ILE A 140 -11.11 -14.51 -1.17
CA ILE A 140 -10.32 -15.75 -1.01
C ILE A 140 -9.07 -15.66 -1.88
N SER A 141 -7.91 -16.08 -1.37
CA SER A 141 -6.65 -16.08 -2.11
C SER A 141 -6.70 -17.01 -3.32
N SER A 142 -6.15 -16.54 -4.44
CA SER A 142 -6.08 -17.31 -5.70
C SER A 142 -4.79 -18.13 -5.88
N GLY A 143 -3.82 -17.98 -4.97
CA GLY A 143 -2.46 -18.51 -5.14
C GLY A 143 -1.51 -17.56 -5.87
N MET A 144 -2.02 -16.54 -6.54
CA MET A 144 -1.22 -15.47 -7.13
C MET A 144 -0.71 -14.49 -6.06
N PRO A 145 0.34 -13.68 -6.34
CA PRO A 145 0.78 -12.66 -5.41
C PRO A 145 -0.37 -11.73 -4.98
N ILE A 146 -0.54 -11.55 -3.68
CA ILE A 146 -1.48 -10.56 -3.14
C ILE A 146 -0.81 -9.20 -3.22
N ILE A 147 -1.38 -8.28 -4.01
CA ILE A 147 -0.82 -6.94 -4.23
C ILE A 147 -1.87 -5.89 -3.91
N PHE A 148 -1.49 -4.95 -3.06
CA PHE A 148 -2.34 -3.80 -2.74
C PHE A 148 -1.51 -2.54 -2.49
N ARG A 149 -2.15 -1.39 -2.57
CA ARG A 149 -1.54 -0.07 -2.36
C ARG A 149 -2.33 0.72 -1.34
N VAL A 150 -1.60 1.46 -0.50
CA VAL A 150 -2.14 2.25 0.61
C VAL A 150 -1.74 3.71 0.44
N ALA A 151 -2.73 4.59 0.40
CA ALA A 151 -2.54 6.02 0.30
C ALA A 151 -2.46 6.68 1.68
N PHE A 152 -1.43 7.48 1.88
CA PHE A 152 -1.17 8.27 3.09
C PHE A 152 -1.31 9.76 2.81
N LYS A 153 -2.10 10.46 3.61
CA LYS A 153 -2.19 11.92 3.53
C LYS A 153 -0.91 12.58 4.05
N PRO A 154 -0.62 13.82 3.60
CA PRO A 154 0.42 14.63 4.21
C PRO A 154 0.17 14.84 5.70
N THR A 155 1.24 15.06 6.47
CA THR A 155 1.15 15.43 7.87
C THR A 155 0.47 16.79 8.02
N PRO A 156 -0.62 16.93 8.78
CA PRO A 156 -1.34 18.20 8.87
C PRO A 156 -0.65 19.24 9.76
N SER A 157 0.22 18.81 10.67
CA SER A 157 0.99 19.72 11.53
C SER A 157 2.22 20.21 10.78
N ILE A 158 2.07 21.33 10.07
CA ILE A 158 3.13 22.02 9.33
C ILE A 158 3.42 23.38 9.94
N ALA A 159 4.61 23.93 9.68
CA ALA A 159 4.99 25.23 10.24
C ALA A 159 4.56 26.42 9.37
N GLN A 160 3.87 26.18 8.24
CA GLN A 160 3.23 27.25 7.49
C GLN A 160 1.98 27.75 8.24
N PRO A 161 1.67 29.06 8.20
CA PRO A 161 0.42 29.59 8.72
C PRO A 161 -0.79 28.95 8.04
N GLN A 162 -1.74 28.48 8.83
CA GLN A 162 -2.96 27.82 8.34
C GLN A 162 -4.20 28.50 8.91
N GLN A 163 -5.23 28.61 8.08
CA GLN A 163 -6.54 29.09 8.52
C GLN A 163 -7.16 28.05 9.46
N THR A 164 -7.72 28.53 10.55
CA THR A 164 -8.41 27.69 11.56
C THR A 164 -9.48 28.49 12.27
N ILE A 165 -10.04 27.90 13.31
CA ILE A 165 -11.02 28.58 14.18
C ILE A 165 -10.56 28.53 15.64
N ASP A 166 -10.89 29.54 16.40
CA ASP A 166 -10.97 29.46 17.84
C ASP A 166 -12.33 28.86 18.22
N TYR A 167 -12.29 27.59 18.65
CA TYR A 167 -13.50 26.84 18.93
C TYR A 167 -14.25 27.40 20.18
N GLY A 168 -13.52 28.00 21.12
CA GLY A 168 -14.12 28.58 22.34
C GLY A 168 -14.96 29.85 22.06
N ASN A 169 -14.43 30.69 21.14
CA ASN A 169 -15.04 31.95 20.77
C ASN A 169 -15.83 31.91 19.45
N LEU A 170 -15.79 30.78 18.73
CA LEU A 170 -16.40 30.58 17.40
C LEU A 170 -15.95 31.66 16.40
N THR A 171 -14.65 32.00 16.40
CA THR A 171 -14.08 33.01 15.50
C THR A 171 -13.05 32.39 14.59
N ASN A 172 -12.87 32.95 13.38
CA ASN A 172 -11.82 32.59 12.47
C ASN A 172 -10.46 33.04 13.02
N GLY A 173 -9.44 32.23 12.82
CA GLY A 173 -8.09 32.53 13.26
C GLY A 173 -7.02 31.94 12.33
N VAL A 174 -5.78 32.16 12.69
CA VAL A 174 -4.62 31.57 12.00
C VAL A 174 -3.81 30.82 13.05
N ILE A 175 -3.39 29.60 12.72
CA ILE A 175 -2.48 28.81 13.54
C ILE A 175 -1.16 28.61 12.80
N GLU A 176 -0.07 28.70 13.53
CA GLU A 176 1.26 28.31 13.09
C GLU A 176 1.80 27.31 14.11
N ILE A 177 2.00 26.06 13.69
CA ILE A 177 2.41 24.99 14.61
C ILE A 177 3.94 24.98 14.67
N LYS A 178 4.49 25.39 15.81
CA LYS A 178 5.94 25.37 16.05
C LYS A 178 6.39 24.00 16.51
N GLY A 179 7.53 23.54 16.04
CA GLY A 179 8.15 22.28 16.48
C GLY A 179 8.78 21.49 15.34
N ARG A 180 9.23 20.27 15.67
CA ARG A 180 9.77 19.33 14.69
C ARG A 180 8.61 18.58 14.04
N HIS A 181 8.41 18.78 12.76
CA HIS A 181 7.39 18.09 11.97
C HIS A 181 8.02 17.04 11.06
N ASP A 182 7.25 16.01 10.75
CA ASP A 182 7.64 15.00 9.79
C ASP A 182 7.19 15.46 8.40
N PRO A 183 8.12 15.75 7.49
CA PRO A 183 7.77 16.21 6.14
C PRO A 183 7.11 15.11 5.29
N CYS A 184 7.25 13.83 5.67
CA CYS A 184 6.58 12.72 4.99
C CYS A 184 6.59 11.46 5.87
N VAL A 185 5.40 10.95 6.18
CA VAL A 185 5.26 9.74 7.02
C VAL A 185 5.48 8.43 6.25
N VAL A 186 5.42 8.47 4.91
CA VAL A 186 5.39 7.29 4.05
C VAL A 186 6.58 6.34 4.26
N PRO A 187 7.84 6.82 4.37
CA PRO A 187 8.98 5.93 4.61
C PRO A 187 8.86 5.13 5.91
N ARG A 188 8.24 5.71 6.95
CA ARG A 188 8.00 5.02 8.23
C ARG A 188 6.76 4.14 8.21
N ALA A 189 5.84 4.38 7.30
CA ALA A 189 4.64 3.57 7.12
C ALA A 189 4.91 2.23 6.43
N VAL A 190 6.00 2.11 5.65
CA VAL A 190 6.35 0.88 4.92
C VAL A 190 6.33 -0.38 5.80
N PRO A 191 7.06 -0.46 6.92
CA PRO A 191 7.02 -1.64 7.78
C PRO A 191 5.65 -1.83 8.47
N CYS A 192 4.90 -0.77 8.72
CA CYS A 192 3.57 -0.87 9.32
C CYS A 192 2.57 -1.52 8.36
N VAL A 193 2.62 -1.18 7.07
CA VAL A 193 1.79 -1.80 6.03
C VAL A 193 2.16 -3.28 5.85
N GLU A 194 3.46 -3.61 5.86
CA GLU A 194 3.91 -5.00 5.81
C GLU A 194 3.41 -5.81 7.00
N ALA A 195 3.52 -5.26 8.21
CA ALA A 195 3.02 -5.90 9.41
C ALA A 195 1.50 -6.11 9.38
N ALA A 196 0.75 -5.10 8.93
CA ALA A 196 -0.71 -5.19 8.79
C ALA A 196 -1.13 -6.32 7.84
N ALA A 197 -0.48 -6.44 6.67
CA ALA A 197 -0.71 -7.53 5.74
C ALA A 197 -0.44 -8.91 6.36
N ASN A 198 0.72 -9.04 7.03
CA ASN A 198 1.11 -10.30 7.66
C ASN A 198 0.15 -10.71 8.79
N ILE A 199 -0.32 -9.76 9.61
CA ILE A 199 -1.29 -10.04 10.68
C ILE A 199 -2.61 -10.52 10.08
N ALA A 200 -3.15 -9.82 9.07
CA ALA A 200 -4.41 -10.19 8.44
C ALA A 200 -4.34 -11.60 7.82
N ILE A 201 -3.32 -11.86 7.01
CA ILE A 201 -3.18 -13.13 6.30
C ILE A 201 -2.91 -14.29 7.27
N LEU A 202 -2.02 -14.07 8.26
CA LEU A 202 -1.74 -15.10 9.27
C LEU A 202 -2.99 -15.44 10.08
N SER A 203 -3.82 -14.46 10.44
CA SER A 203 -5.09 -14.71 11.13
C SER A 203 -5.96 -15.68 10.34
N HIS A 204 -6.17 -15.41 9.04
CA HIS A 204 -6.95 -16.33 8.18
C HIS A 204 -6.30 -17.70 8.01
N MET A 205 -4.97 -17.78 7.92
CA MET A 205 -4.27 -19.08 7.82
C MET A 205 -4.40 -19.91 9.09
N LEU A 206 -4.52 -19.28 10.26
CA LEU A 206 -4.73 -19.99 11.53
C LEU A 206 -6.17 -20.50 11.69
N ASP A 207 -7.15 -19.83 11.07
CA ASP A 207 -8.54 -20.28 11.04
C ASP A 207 -8.73 -21.52 10.14
N TYR A 208 -7.79 -21.76 9.20
CA TYR A 208 -7.80 -22.90 8.28
C TYR A 208 -6.50 -23.72 8.36
N PRO A 209 -6.24 -24.43 9.45
CA PRO A 209 -4.93 -25.05 9.73
C PRO A 209 -4.55 -26.25 8.84
N ASN A 210 -5.39 -26.62 7.88
CA ASN A 210 -5.18 -27.78 6.99
C ASN A 210 -4.67 -27.41 5.58
N PHE A 211 -4.10 -26.21 5.41
CA PHE A 211 -3.42 -25.83 4.18
C PHE A 211 -1.93 -26.16 4.20
#